data_846d882b7fa750f60a64361524c7645d
#
_entry.id   846d882b7fa750f60a64361524c7645d
#
_cell.length_a   1.000
_cell.length_b   1.000
_cell.length_c   1.000
_cell.angle_alpha   90.00
_cell.angle_beta   90.00
_cell.angle_gamma   90.00
#
_symmetry.space_group_name_H-M   'P 1'
#
loop_
_entity.id
_entity.type
_entity.pdbx_description
1 polymer ?
#
loop_
_entity_poly.entity_id
_entity_poly.type
_entity_poly.pdbx_seq_one_letter_code
_entity_poly.pdbx_strand_id
1 'polypeptide(L)'
;METAASLLASGRHKKIIIVGADKMSSMVNYQDRATCPIFGDGAAACMVEATTEDYGIMDSILRTDGKGLPFLHMKAGGSVCPPSYFTVDHKMHYLYQEGRTVFKYAVSNMSDITATIAEKNGLNKD
;
A
#
# COMPACT_ATOMS: atom_id res chain seq x y z
N MET A 1 5.96 4.85 7.41
CA MET A 1 6.08 4.92 8.90
C MET A 1 7.40 4.30 9.36
N GLU A 2 7.71 3.06 9.07
CA GLU A 2 8.92 2.34 9.52
C GLU A 2 10.23 3.08 9.22
N THR A 3 10.42 3.53 7.99
CA THR A 3 11.61 4.30 7.61
C THR A 3 11.76 5.59 8.43
N ALA A 4 10.65 6.27 8.71
CA ALA A 4 10.67 7.49 9.55
C ALA A 4 11.02 7.15 11.00
N ALA A 5 10.46 6.08 11.56
CA ALA A 5 10.79 5.61 12.90
C ALA A 5 12.29 5.28 13.02
N SER A 6 12.85 4.55 12.04
CA SER A 6 14.28 4.23 12.01
C SER A 6 15.18 5.46 11.91
N LEU A 7 14.79 6.45 11.10
CA LEU A 7 15.52 7.71 10.97
C LEU A 7 15.48 8.55 12.26
N LEU A 8 14.34 8.58 12.95
CA LEU A 8 14.23 9.23 14.26
C LEU A 8 15.05 8.50 15.34
N ALA A 9 14.98 7.18 15.38
CA ALA A 9 15.76 6.36 16.32
C ALA A 9 17.27 6.52 16.12
N SER A 10 17.74 6.83 14.91
CA SER A 10 19.16 7.13 14.66
C SER A 10 19.65 8.44 15.29
N GLY A 11 18.75 9.28 15.81
CA GLY A 11 19.05 10.60 16.38
C GLY A 11 19.44 11.69 15.38
N ARG A 12 19.53 11.36 14.08
CA ARG A 12 19.90 12.34 13.03
C ARG A 12 18.79 13.34 12.72
N HIS A 13 17.55 12.94 12.92
CA HIS A 13 16.37 13.76 12.67
C HIS A 13 15.52 13.85 13.94
N LYS A 14 14.92 15.02 14.18
CA LYS A 14 14.04 15.24 15.33
C LYS A 14 12.56 15.22 14.95
N LYS A 15 12.25 15.64 13.71
CA LYS A 15 10.89 15.70 13.16
C LYS A 15 10.94 15.29 11.70
N ILE A 16 9.98 14.49 11.27
CA ILE A 16 9.84 14.00 9.89
C ILE A 16 8.41 14.19 9.45
N ILE A 17 8.21 14.76 8.28
CA ILE A 17 6.89 14.81 7.62
C ILE A 17 6.80 13.65 6.63
N ILE A 18 5.77 12.84 6.76
CA ILE A 18 5.44 11.77 5.84
C ILE A 18 4.26 12.23 5.00
N VAL A 19 4.39 12.16 3.67
CA VAL A 19 3.33 12.50 2.74
C VAL A 19 3.04 11.27 1.88
N GLY A 20 1.77 10.89 1.80
CA GLY A 20 1.26 9.91 0.86
C GLY A 20 0.26 10.60 -0.07
N ALA A 21 0.43 10.43 -1.39
CA ALA A 21 -0.48 11.00 -2.37
C ALA A 21 -0.55 10.10 -3.60
N ASP A 22 -1.75 9.68 -3.95
CA ASP A 22 -2.02 8.82 -5.10
C ASP A 22 -3.11 9.41 -5.98
N LYS A 23 -2.83 9.54 -7.29
CA LYS A 23 -3.80 9.92 -8.31
C LYS A 23 -4.26 8.68 -9.08
N MET A 24 -5.10 7.89 -8.44
CA MET A 24 -5.62 6.65 -9.02
C MET A 24 -6.58 6.87 -10.18
N SER A 25 -7.27 8.02 -10.24
CA SER A 25 -8.19 8.39 -11.33
C SER A 25 -7.55 8.34 -12.71
N SER A 26 -6.23 8.53 -12.81
CA SER A 26 -5.50 8.45 -14.09
C SER A 26 -5.27 7.01 -14.58
N MET A 27 -5.42 6.01 -13.73
CA MET A 27 -5.17 4.60 -14.03
C MET A 27 -6.43 3.73 -13.96
N VAL A 28 -7.56 4.30 -13.58
CA VAL A 28 -8.84 3.57 -13.45
C VAL A 28 -9.62 3.63 -14.76
N ASN A 29 -10.08 2.47 -15.21
CA ASN A 29 -11.05 2.40 -16.31
C ASN A 29 -12.47 2.60 -15.74
N TYR A 30 -13.05 3.77 -15.96
CA TYR A 30 -14.41 4.08 -15.49
C TYR A 30 -15.53 3.25 -16.15
N GLN A 31 -15.22 2.49 -17.20
CA GLN A 31 -16.14 1.51 -17.79
C GLN A 31 -16.08 0.14 -17.10
N ASP A 32 -15.06 -0.10 -16.29
CA ASP A 32 -14.91 -1.35 -15.52
C ASP A 32 -15.52 -1.18 -14.13
N ARG A 33 -16.73 -1.68 -13.94
CA ARG A 33 -17.47 -1.61 -12.68
C ARG A 33 -16.87 -2.46 -11.55
N ALA A 34 -15.92 -3.34 -11.84
CA ALA A 34 -15.24 -4.14 -10.84
C ALA A 34 -14.12 -3.36 -10.13
N THR A 35 -13.51 -2.42 -10.81
CA THR A 35 -12.36 -1.66 -10.26
C THR A 35 -12.69 -0.19 -9.98
N CYS A 36 -13.50 0.47 -10.82
CA CYS A 36 -13.70 1.91 -10.70
C CYS A 36 -14.30 2.40 -9.36
N PRO A 37 -15.16 1.65 -8.62
CA PRO A 37 -15.65 2.11 -7.33
C PRO A 37 -14.65 1.90 -6.17
N ILE A 38 -13.56 1.16 -6.40
CA ILE A 38 -12.61 0.77 -5.35
C ILE A 38 -11.45 1.76 -5.24
N PHE A 39 -11.03 2.33 -6.38
CA PHE A 39 -9.84 3.17 -6.45
C PHE A 39 -10.21 4.63 -6.69
N GLY A 40 -9.66 5.52 -5.88
CA GLY A 40 -9.86 6.96 -5.97
C GLY A 40 -8.61 7.75 -5.63
N ASP A 41 -8.64 9.05 -5.86
CA ASP A 41 -7.57 9.97 -5.53
C ASP A 41 -7.57 10.27 -4.03
N GLY A 42 -6.40 10.38 -3.45
CA GLY A 42 -6.26 10.74 -2.06
C GLY A 42 -4.86 11.25 -1.73
N ALA A 43 -4.79 12.12 -0.75
CA ALA A 43 -3.54 12.59 -0.19
C ALA A 43 -3.67 12.84 1.31
N ALA A 44 -2.63 12.52 2.04
CA ALA A 44 -2.53 12.80 3.47
C ALA A 44 -1.08 13.09 3.86
N ALA A 45 -0.90 13.86 4.92
CA ALA A 45 0.40 14.10 5.52
C ALA A 45 0.30 13.96 7.05
N CYS A 46 1.36 13.43 7.66
CA CYS A 46 1.50 13.41 9.11
C CYS A 46 2.93 13.80 9.50
N MET A 47 3.07 14.42 10.67
CA MET A 47 4.36 14.69 11.28
C MET A 47 4.62 13.63 12.35
N VAL A 48 5.85 13.10 12.34
CA VAL A 48 6.35 12.14 13.34
C VAL A 48 7.55 12.75 14.03
N GLU A 49 7.60 12.67 15.34
CA GLU A 49 8.71 13.12 16.16
C GLU A 49 9.06 12.10 17.24
N ALA A 50 10.28 12.15 17.76
CA ALA A 50 10.65 11.34 18.90
C ALA A 50 9.91 11.81 20.15
N THR A 51 9.44 10.87 20.96
CA THR A 51 8.79 11.14 22.24
C THR A 51 9.48 10.35 23.36
N THR A 52 9.38 10.85 24.58
CA THR A 52 9.75 10.14 25.82
C THR A 52 8.54 9.57 26.53
N GLU A 53 7.35 9.81 25.99
CA GLU A 53 6.09 9.28 26.51
C GLU A 53 5.91 7.81 26.16
N ASP A 54 5.07 7.12 26.93
CA ASP A 54 4.78 5.70 26.73
C ASP A 54 3.69 5.45 25.67
N TYR A 55 3.83 6.10 24.52
CA TYR A 55 2.97 5.91 23.35
C TYR A 55 3.72 6.20 22.04
N GLY A 56 3.20 5.72 20.94
CA GLY A 56 3.76 5.96 19.61
C GLY A 56 3.81 4.71 18.73
N ILE A 57 4.80 4.64 17.84
CA ILE A 57 5.06 3.46 17.02
C ILE A 57 5.86 2.47 17.87
N MET A 58 5.19 1.46 18.39
CA MET A 58 5.80 0.46 19.27
C MET A 58 6.59 -0.59 18.50
N ASP A 59 6.03 -1.07 17.39
CA ASP A 59 6.59 -2.15 16.57
C ASP A 59 6.03 -2.11 15.16
N SER A 60 6.65 -2.86 14.24
CA SER A 60 6.16 -3.01 12.87
C SER A 60 6.52 -4.38 12.30
N ILE A 61 5.68 -4.87 11.39
CA ILE A 61 5.94 -6.06 10.59
C ILE A 61 5.69 -5.71 9.12
N LEU A 62 6.73 -5.82 8.30
CA LEU A 62 6.64 -5.63 6.86
C LEU A 62 6.74 -6.99 6.15
N ARG A 63 5.83 -7.21 5.19
CA ARG A 63 5.84 -8.41 4.34
C ARG A 63 5.67 -8.01 2.89
N THR A 64 6.27 -8.79 2.00
CA THR A 64 6.14 -8.63 0.55
C THR A 64 5.93 -9.99 -0.09
N ASP A 65 4.99 -10.07 -1.03
CA ASP A 65 4.77 -11.28 -1.82
C ASP A 65 4.55 -10.91 -3.30
N GLY A 66 5.57 -11.13 -4.11
CA GLY A 66 5.54 -10.86 -5.56
C GLY A 66 4.68 -11.85 -6.36
N LYS A 67 4.22 -12.96 -5.77
CA LYS A 67 3.33 -13.93 -6.43
C LYS A 67 1.96 -13.33 -6.76
N GLY A 68 1.60 -12.23 -6.11
CA GLY A 68 0.36 -11.50 -6.36
C GLY A 68 0.33 -10.67 -7.63
N LEU A 69 1.47 -10.46 -8.31
CA LEU A 69 1.56 -9.64 -9.52
C LEU A 69 0.52 -9.96 -10.60
N PRO A 70 0.20 -11.22 -10.93
CA PRO A 70 -0.81 -11.52 -11.96
C PRO A 70 -2.23 -11.04 -11.59
N PHE A 71 -2.51 -10.83 -10.32
CA PHE A 71 -3.86 -10.52 -9.81
C PHE A 71 -4.12 -9.03 -9.59
N LEU A 72 -3.06 -8.22 -9.54
CA LEU A 72 -3.16 -6.77 -9.39
C LEU A 72 -1.98 -6.09 -10.07
N HIS A 73 -2.21 -5.51 -11.25
CA HIS A 73 -1.15 -4.87 -12.03
C HIS A 73 -1.69 -3.95 -13.13
N MET A 74 -0.81 -3.20 -13.75
CA MET A 74 -1.03 -2.49 -15.01
C MET A 74 -0.13 -3.11 -16.09
N LYS A 75 -0.71 -3.55 -17.20
CA LYS A 75 0.01 -4.36 -18.23
C LYS A 75 1.02 -3.56 -19.04
N ALA A 76 0.74 -2.30 -19.32
CA ALA A 76 1.59 -1.45 -20.16
C ALA A 76 1.90 -0.11 -19.50
N GLY A 77 2.87 0.59 -20.03
CA GLY A 77 3.32 1.89 -19.53
C GLY A 77 4.71 1.85 -18.90
N GLY A 78 5.28 0.66 -18.71
CA GLY A 78 6.65 0.45 -18.20
C GLY A 78 7.62 0.00 -19.30
N SER A 79 8.86 -0.25 -18.93
CA SER A 79 9.93 -0.66 -19.87
C SER A 79 9.71 -2.03 -20.51
N VAL A 80 9.00 -2.94 -19.86
CA VAL A 80 8.68 -4.28 -20.39
C VAL A 80 7.64 -4.21 -21.50
N CYS A 81 6.66 -3.32 -21.37
CA CYS A 81 5.61 -3.09 -22.35
C CYS A 81 5.39 -1.57 -22.49
N PRO A 82 6.20 -0.89 -23.32
CA PRO A 82 6.11 0.55 -23.50
C PRO A 82 4.78 1.00 -24.11
N PRO A 83 4.40 2.28 -23.91
CA PRO A 83 3.22 2.85 -24.57
C PRO A 83 3.32 2.76 -26.09
N SER A 84 2.23 2.37 -26.74
CA SER A 84 2.08 2.32 -28.20
C SER A 84 0.60 2.47 -28.56
N TYR A 85 0.30 2.72 -29.84
CA TYR A 85 -1.10 2.74 -30.30
C TYR A 85 -1.81 1.43 -29.96
N PHE A 86 -1.13 0.30 -30.13
CA PHE A 86 -1.67 -1.01 -29.77
C PHE A 86 -2.05 -1.09 -28.28
N THR A 87 -1.16 -0.69 -27.39
CA THR A 87 -1.40 -0.79 -25.95
C THR A 87 -2.49 0.17 -25.46
N VAL A 88 -2.63 1.33 -26.11
CA VAL A 88 -3.70 2.29 -25.84
C VAL A 88 -5.05 1.75 -26.33
N ASP A 89 -5.13 1.29 -27.56
CA ASP A 89 -6.36 0.75 -28.15
C ASP A 89 -6.88 -0.49 -27.39
N HIS A 90 -5.95 -1.30 -26.86
CA HIS A 90 -6.27 -2.48 -26.06
C HIS A 90 -6.44 -2.17 -24.57
N LYS A 91 -6.49 -0.89 -24.18
CA LYS A 91 -6.74 -0.42 -22.78
C LYS A 91 -5.77 -1.02 -21.76
N MET A 92 -4.52 -1.30 -22.14
CA MET A 92 -3.54 -1.95 -21.31
C MET A 92 -2.92 -1.02 -20.24
N HIS A 93 -3.25 0.28 -20.26
CA HIS A 93 -2.80 1.31 -19.32
C HIS A 93 -3.73 1.49 -18.13
N TYR A 94 -4.75 0.66 -18.00
CA TYR A 94 -5.64 0.65 -16.85
C TYR A 94 -5.24 -0.41 -15.83
N LEU A 95 -5.55 -0.13 -14.59
CA LEU A 95 -5.36 -1.06 -13.49
C LEU A 95 -6.26 -2.29 -13.68
N TYR A 96 -5.65 -3.46 -13.63
CA TYR A 96 -6.33 -4.75 -13.60
C TYR A 96 -6.34 -5.31 -12.18
N GLN A 97 -7.47 -5.80 -11.73
CA GLN A 97 -7.61 -6.49 -10.45
C GLN A 97 -8.50 -7.72 -10.56
N GLU A 98 -7.98 -8.85 -10.15
CA GLU A 98 -8.81 -10.03 -9.86
C GLU A 98 -9.32 -9.95 -8.41
N GLY A 99 -10.42 -9.21 -8.23
CA GLY A 99 -10.90 -8.79 -6.92
C GLY A 99 -11.10 -9.92 -5.92
N ARG A 100 -11.60 -11.10 -6.36
CA ARG A 100 -11.84 -12.24 -5.47
C ARG A 100 -10.55 -12.81 -4.85
N THR A 101 -9.53 -12.98 -5.66
CA THR A 101 -8.22 -13.49 -5.22
C THR A 101 -7.51 -12.48 -4.33
N VAL A 102 -7.50 -11.20 -4.76
CA VAL A 102 -6.91 -10.11 -3.97
C VAL A 102 -7.60 -9.97 -2.61
N PHE A 103 -8.93 -10.00 -2.57
CA PHE A 103 -9.70 -9.91 -1.33
C PHE A 103 -9.39 -11.05 -0.36
N LYS A 104 -9.40 -12.30 -0.84
CA LYS A 104 -9.08 -13.45 0.01
C LYS A 104 -7.68 -13.36 0.59
N TYR A 105 -6.72 -13.02 -0.25
CA TYR A 105 -5.33 -12.85 0.17
C TYR A 105 -5.20 -11.74 1.22
N ALA A 106 -5.80 -10.59 0.97
CA ALA A 106 -5.76 -9.45 1.88
C ALA A 106 -6.34 -9.80 3.25
N VAL A 107 -7.56 -10.35 3.29
CA VAL A 107 -8.24 -10.69 4.55
C VAL A 107 -7.41 -11.68 5.37
N SER A 108 -6.93 -12.76 4.77
CA SER A 108 -6.14 -13.76 5.49
C SER A 108 -4.83 -13.19 6.03
N ASN A 109 -4.07 -12.49 5.18
CA ASN A 109 -2.75 -11.98 5.59
C ASN A 109 -2.85 -10.80 6.56
N MET A 110 -3.84 -9.92 6.41
CA MET A 110 -4.04 -8.82 7.37
C MET A 110 -4.47 -9.33 8.73
N SER A 111 -5.35 -10.33 8.79
CA SER A 111 -5.74 -10.97 10.04
C SER A 111 -4.54 -11.62 10.73
N ASP A 112 -3.75 -12.37 9.99
CA ASP A 112 -2.56 -13.07 10.48
C ASP A 112 -1.50 -12.10 11.03
N ILE A 113 -1.17 -11.06 10.27
CA ILE A 113 -0.15 -10.09 10.66
C ILE A 113 -0.60 -9.26 11.87
N THR A 114 -1.91 -8.95 11.95
CA THR A 114 -2.50 -8.24 13.09
C THR A 114 -2.42 -9.09 14.35
N ALA A 115 -2.76 -10.37 14.28
CA ALA A 115 -2.62 -11.28 15.41
C ALA A 115 -1.15 -11.42 15.84
N THR A 116 -0.26 -11.62 14.87
CA THR A 116 1.17 -11.78 15.12
C THR A 116 1.78 -10.56 15.83
N ILE A 117 1.47 -9.33 15.38
CA ILE A 117 2.03 -8.13 16.00
C ILE A 117 1.45 -7.87 17.38
N ALA A 118 0.15 -8.17 17.59
CA ALA A 118 -0.48 -8.08 18.90
C ALA A 118 0.16 -9.04 19.90
N GLU A 119 0.30 -10.31 19.54
CA GLU A 119 0.96 -11.32 20.38
C GLU A 119 2.40 -10.95 20.70
N LYS A 120 3.17 -10.50 19.71
CA LYS A 120 4.57 -10.06 19.85
C LYS A 120 4.72 -8.95 20.89
N ASN A 121 3.73 -8.08 21.00
CA ASN A 121 3.73 -6.92 21.90
C ASN A 121 2.90 -7.16 23.19
N GLY A 122 2.47 -8.38 23.47
CA GLY A 122 1.72 -8.73 24.66
C GLY A 122 0.32 -8.09 24.74
N LEU A 123 -0.25 -7.72 23.57
CA LEU A 123 -1.59 -7.14 23.49
C LEU A 123 -2.63 -8.27 23.38
N ASN A 124 -3.64 -8.20 24.22
CA ASN A 124 -4.76 -9.14 24.18
C ASN A 124 -5.80 -8.71 23.14
N LYS A 125 -6.63 -9.67 22.70
CA LYS A 125 -7.71 -9.45 21.74
C LYS A 125 -9.02 -8.93 22.36
N ASP A 126 -9.00 -8.65 23.65
CA ASP A 126 -10.19 -8.23 24.42
C ASP A 126 -10.44 -6.73 24.32
#